data_9241d19b011beaf4c6f18dee9da427a6
#
_entry.id   9241d19b011beaf4c6f18dee9da427a6
#
_cell.length_a   1.000
_cell.length_b   1.000
_cell.length_c   1.000
_cell.angle_alpha   90.00
_cell.angle_beta   90.00
_cell.angle_gamma   90.00
#
_symmetry.space_group_name_H-M   'P 1'
#
loop_
_entity.id
_entity.type
_entity.pdbx_description
1 polymer ?
#
loop_
_entity_poly.entity_id
_entity_poly.type
_entity_poly.pdbx_seq_one_letter_code
_entity_poly.pdbx_strand_id
1 'polypeptide(L)'
;MRMKLPKILLPALLTLSLTGRAQLWQTYNMNNSEISGNTVLALTTDKKDNKWIGTNLGLCRFSGKTWTDYAMFNEKLKDQFVNCLTVDNKGVLWIGTDDYGVIEFDGSRWTEHNAEVKRLNMKYIREISIDRNDVKWIGVTLGGLVKYNGSTWDKYTQSNSGLLSDFILCVTIDRQNNKWIGTNDGLCVFDDSRWTTYTTANSKLPHNIVPSIVIDKSGAKWIGTLGGLCRFDGETWKTYNTHNSPIPSDQVNDLALDAGGALWIATDNGVAVFDGKENWRVYSAKAQQLPGKVVQNITIDARGDKWFGTDFYGLARFSGQGIQGRITDERGNAKAGVTVECGEMTATTDADGKFYFEVASGTTTTLRPRMDGYECTPSERTFNGLKAFAFNQDFTVSNGMVAKGNSPEKVMVTPYLAEGYITIAMESPVAEVEFVDASGKSIRTIPEYKNGARITISKMPRTNYTLYIRTAKGEKSLKFNWKQ
;
A
#
# COMPACT_ATOMS: atom_id res chain seq x y z
N MET A 1 50.04 6.65 21.26
CA MET A 1 49.43 7.76 21.95
C MET A 1 48.54 8.50 20.96
N ARG A 2 47.25 8.15 20.87
CA ARG A 2 46.30 8.80 19.95
C ARG A 2 45.46 9.80 20.76
N MET A 3 45.60 11.08 20.44
CA MET A 3 44.84 12.15 21.06
C MET A 3 43.37 12.07 20.66
N LYS A 4 42.50 12.05 21.63
CA LYS A 4 41.04 12.25 21.44
C LYS A 4 40.76 13.75 21.29
N LEU A 5 40.21 14.13 20.15
CA LEU A 5 39.64 15.47 19.95
C LEU A 5 38.33 15.63 20.69
N PRO A 6 38.05 16.77 21.31
CA PRO A 6 36.80 17.00 22.03
C PRO A 6 35.61 17.16 21.07
N LYS A 7 34.49 16.54 21.43
CA LYS A 7 33.21 16.73 20.75
C LYS A 7 32.73 18.17 20.99
N ILE A 8 32.66 18.94 19.93
CA ILE A 8 31.98 20.24 19.94
C ILE A 8 30.49 19.98 19.93
N LEU A 9 29.81 20.35 21.04
CA LEU A 9 28.36 20.42 21.06
C LEU A 9 27.93 21.62 20.21
N LEU A 10 27.25 21.36 19.08
CA LEU A 10 26.44 22.38 18.42
C LEU A 10 25.15 22.61 19.23
N PRO A 11 24.71 23.86 19.39
CA PRO A 11 23.46 24.13 20.10
C PRO A 11 22.28 23.62 19.28
N ALA A 12 21.38 22.93 19.97
CA ALA A 12 20.11 22.47 19.44
C ALA A 12 19.28 23.67 18.94
N LEU A 13 19.06 23.75 17.65
CA LEU A 13 18.00 24.60 17.11
C LEU A 13 16.66 24.06 17.63
N LEU A 14 16.01 24.83 18.51
CA LEU A 14 14.63 24.61 18.92
C LEU A 14 13.73 24.83 17.68
N THR A 15 13.41 23.77 16.98
CA THR A 15 12.26 23.78 16.07
C THR A 15 11.03 23.55 16.93
N LEU A 16 10.15 24.56 16.99
CA LEU A 16 8.85 24.44 17.66
C LEU A 16 8.14 23.17 17.18
N SER A 17 7.81 22.34 18.13
CA SER A 17 7.06 21.09 17.99
C SER A 17 5.70 21.34 17.34
N LEU A 18 5.50 20.86 16.14
CA LEU A 18 4.20 20.45 15.67
C LEU A 18 3.80 19.23 16.53
N THR A 19 3.01 19.47 17.54
CA THR A 19 2.48 18.47 18.45
C THR A 19 1.70 17.40 17.69
N GLY A 20 2.13 16.13 17.80
CA GLY A 20 1.23 14.99 17.76
C GLY A 20 1.18 14.13 16.51
N ARG A 21 1.91 14.37 15.42
CA ARG A 21 2.03 13.37 14.33
C ARG A 21 3.19 12.43 14.63
N ALA A 22 2.88 11.18 14.99
CA ALA A 22 3.88 10.12 14.97
C ALA A 22 4.59 10.13 13.61
N GLN A 23 5.92 10.13 13.62
CA GLN A 23 6.70 10.04 12.38
C GLN A 23 6.44 8.65 11.77
N LEU A 24 5.65 8.59 10.69
CA LEU A 24 5.26 7.34 10.05
C LEU A 24 6.42 6.66 9.31
N TRP A 25 7.40 7.47 8.87
CA TRP A 25 8.60 7.00 8.18
C TRP A 25 9.81 7.03 9.09
N GLN A 26 10.53 5.92 9.14
CA GLN A 26 11.79 5.78 9.87
C GLN A 26 12.84 5.16 8.93
N THR A 27 14.09 5.59 9.06
CA THR A 27 15.21 5.06 8.29
C THR A 27 16.31 4.57 9.21
N TYR A 28 16.93 3.46 8.81
CA TYR A 28 18.00 2.80 9.54
C TYR A 28 19.19 2.57 8.58
N ASN A 29 20.35 3.02 8.98
CA ASN A 29 21.60 2.83 8.25
C ASN A 29 22.77 2.71 9.25
N MET A 30 23.96 2.40 8.76
CA MET A 30 25.15 2.21 9.61
C MET A 30 25.56 3.44 10.44
N ASN A 31 25.02 4.64 10.14
CA ASN A 31 25.30 5.86 10.91
C ASN A 31 24.35 6.05 12.11
N ASN A 32 23.14 5.46 12.03
CA ASN A 32 22.09 5.69 13.04
C ASN A 32 21.52 4.41 13.67
N SER A 33 22.01 3.24 13.26
CA SER A 33 21.58 1.94 13.76
C SER A 33 22.74 0.93 13.71
N GLU A 34 22.50 -0.27 14.23
CA GLU A 34 23.44 -1.39 14.18
C GLU A 34 23.12 -2.35 13.01
N ILE A 35 22.61 -1.83 11.90
CA ILE A 35 22.45 -2.60 10.67
C ILE A 35 23.81 -2.98 10.11
N SER A 36 23.99 -4.23 9.67
CA SER A 36 25.29 -4.74 9.24
C SER A 36 25.82 -4.06 7.97
N GLY A 37 24.94 -3.61 7.07
CA GLY A 37 25.30 -2.93 5.82
C GLY A 37 24.20 -2.04 5.29
N ASN A 38 24.54 -1.07 4.44
CA ASN A 38 23.59 -0.12 3.85
C ASN A 38 22.92 -0.61 2.56
N THR A 39 23.46 -1.64 1.90
CA THR A 39 22.77 -2.31 0.78
C THR A 39 21.99 -3.48 1.36
N VAL A 40 20.68 -3.32 1.43
CA VAL A 40 19.76 -4.33 1.97
C VAL A 40 19.26 -5.21 0.83
N LEU A 41 19.64 -6.49 0.86
CA LEU A 41 19.39 -7.47 -0.20
C LEU A 41 18.22 -8.40 0.08
N ALA A 42 17.94 -8.64 1.37
CA ALA A 42 16.89 -9.55 1.79
C ALA A 42 16.18 -9.07 3.04
N LEU A 43 14.87 -9.29 3.10
CA LEU A 43 14.03 -8.98 4.26
C LEU A 43 13.04 -10.11 4.50
N THR A 44 12.92 -10.55 5.76
CA THR A 44 11.84 -11.44 6.18
C THR A 44 11.43 -11.16 7.62
N THR A 45 10.26 -11.65 8.02
CA THR A 45 9.77 -11.56 9.41
C THR A 45 9.55 -12.95 9.98
N ASP A 46 9.94 -13.17 11.24
CA ASP A 46 9.63 -14.41 11.93
C ASP A 46 8.29 -14.35 12.70
N LYS A 47 7.87 -15.48 13.27
CA LYS A 47 6.61 -15.59 14.05
C LYS A 47 6.58 -14.71 15.31
N LYS A 48 7.74 -14.20 15.76
CA LYS A 48 7.88 -13.27 16.90
C LYS A 48 7.91 -11.81 16.43
N ASP A 49 7.66 -11.56 15.14
CA ASP A 49 7.71 -10.25 14.51
C ASP A 49 9.12 -9.62 14.50
N ASN A 50 10.19 -10.41 14.66
CA ASN A 50 11.54 -9.93 14.42
C ASN A 50 11.75 -9.74 12.91
N LYS A 51 12.47 -8.70 12.54
CA LYS A 51 12.89 -8.43 11.18
C LYS A 51 14.30 -8.98 10.99
N TRP A 52 14.43 -9.90 10.06
CA TRP A 52 15.72 -10.44 9.64
C TRP A 52 16.13 -9.71 8.37
N ILE A 53 17.33 -9.15 8.39
CA ILE A 53 17.83 -8.24 7.36
C ILE A 53 19.15 -8.80 6.83
N GLY A 54 19.14 -9.22 5.57
CA GLY A 54 20.30 -9.61 4.81
C GLY A 54 20.89 -8.40 4.08
N THR A 55 22.17 -8.19 4.22
CA THR A 55 22.89 -7.07 3.62
C THR A 55 24.12 -7.55 2.83
N ASN A 56 24.77 -6.62 2.16
CA ASN A 56 26.05 -6.86 1.51
C ASN A 56 27.22 -7.12 2.48
N LEU A 57 27.01 -6.95 3.79
CA LEU A 57 28.04 -7.12 4.82
C LEU A 57 27.62 -8.12 5.92
N GLY A 58 26.55 -8.87 5.70
CA GLY A 58 26.11 -9.90 6.63
C GLY A 58 24.64 -9.86 6.98
N LEU A 59 24.31 -10.55 8.07
CA LEU A 59 22.95 -10.74 8.59
C LEU A 59 22.77 -9.99 9.91
N CYS A 60 21.72 -9.22 10.02
CA CYS A 60 21.28 -8.68 11.31
C CYS A 60 19.78 -8.91 11.57
N ARG A 61 19.37 -8.75 12.83
CA ARG A 61 17.99 -8.86 13.27
C ARG A 61 17.59 -7.62 14.05
N PHE A 62 16.41 -7.12 13.75
CA PHE A 62 15.75 -6.07 14.52
C PHE A 62 14.52 -6.62 15.25
N SER A 63 14.51 -6.55 16.57
CA SER A 63 13.41 -7.07 17.41
C SER A 63 12.30 -6.04 17.70
N GLY A 64 12.30 -4.89 17.01
CA GLY A 64 11.44 -3.76 17.28
C GLY A 64 12.04 -2.74 18.27
N LYS A 65 13.06 -3.14 19.04
CA LYS A 65 13.78 -2.27 19.98
C LYS A 65 15.29 -2.39 19.86
N THR A 66 15.79 -3.60 19.69
CA THR A 66 17.23 -3.91 19.70
C THR A 66 17.66 -4.54 18.37
N TRP A 67 18.87 -4.22 18.00
CA TRP A 67 19.57 -4.83 16.87
C TRP A 67 20.48 -5.95 17.40
N THR A 68 20.69 -6.95 16.57
CA THR A 68 21.66 -8.02 16.80
C THR A 68 22.39 -8.28 15.49
N ASP A 69 23.70 -8.09 15.45
CA ASP A 69 24.55 -8.44 14.31
C ASP A 69 24.98 -9.92 14.46
N TYR A 70 24.62 -10.74 13.50
CA TYR A 70 24.93 -12.16 13.48
C TYR A 70 26.28 -12.52 12.84
N ALA A 71 26.94 -11.58 12.20
CA ALA A 71 28.34 -11.76 11.76
C ALA A 71 29.30 -12.05 12.91
N MET A 72 28.96 -11.59 14.11
CA MET A 72 29.73 -11.87 15.32
C MET A 72 29.55 -13.30 15.84
N PHE A 73 28.49 -14.00 15.46
CA PHE A 73 28.15 -15.34 15.93
C PHE A 73 28.41 -16.43 14.89
N ASN A 74 28.61 -16.05 13.65
CA ASN A 74 28.96 -16.97 12.56
C ASN A 74 29.89 -16.25 11.57
N GLU A 75 31.18 -16.65 11.55
CA GLU A 75 32.21 -16.05 10.69
C GLU A 75 31.86 -16.11 9.20
N LYS A 76 31.03 -17.08 8.78
CA LYS A 76 30.58 -17.20 7.38
C LYS A 76 29.53 -16.21 6.97
N LEU A 77 28.98 -15.46 7.91
CA LEU A 77 28.06 -14.35 7.65
C LEU A 77 28.76 -13.00 7.68
N LYS A 78 30.04 -12.97 8.11
CA LYS A 78 30.82 -11.76 8.15
C LYS A 78 31.28 -11.36 6.75
N ASP A 79 31.03 -10.12 6.39
CA ASP A 79 31.37 -9.54 5.08
C ASP A 79 30.81 -10.35 3.89
N GLN A 80 29.64 -11.03 4.11
CA GLN A 80 28.96 -11.83 3.11
C GLN A 80 27.73 -11.12 2.57
N PHE A 81 27.48 -11.33 1.28
CA PHE A 81 26.21 -11.00 0.67
C PHE A 81 25.16 -12.01 1.11
N VAL A 82 24.18 -11.56 1.90
CA VAL A 82 23.01 -12.35 2.29
C VAL A 82 21.86 -11.94 1.37
N ASN A 83 21.62 -12.74 0.33
CA ASN A 83 20.75 -12.36 -0.79
C ASN A 83 19.28 -12.74 -0.60
N CYS A 84 18.99 -13.77 0.18
CA CYS A 84 17.63 -14.17 0.47
C CYS A 84 17.49 -14.75 1.87
N LEU A 85 16.28 -14.58 2.43
CA LEU A 85 15.92 -15.00 3.78
C LEU A 85 14.49 -15.54 3.77
N THR A 86 14.28 -16.71 4.33
CA THR A 86 12.94 -17.24 4.56
C THR A 86 12.86 -17.99 5.88
N VAL A 87 11.68 -18.01 6.52
CA VAL A 87 11.45 -18.74 7.77
C VAL A 87 10.49 -19.88 7.51
N ASP A 88 10.88 -21.08 7.86
CA ASP A 88 10.04 -22.26 7.64
C ASP A 88 8.92 -22.40 8.70
N ASN A 89 8.08 -23.40 8.51
CA ASN A 89 6.94 -23.67 9.39
C ASN A 89 7.37 -24.05 10.83
N LYS A 90 8.60 -24.52 11.02
CA LYS A 90 9.20 -24.85 12.32
C LYS A 90 9.85 -23.63 12.97
N GLY A 91 9.98 -22.52 12.24
CA GLY A 91 10.63 -21.30 12.69
C GLY A 91 12.13 -21.27 12.45
N VAL A 92 12.66 -22.18 11.63
CA VAL A 92 14.07 -22.18 11.21
C VAL A 92 14.25 -21.11 10.13
N LEU A 93 15.25 -20.25 10.31
CA LEU A 93 15.65 -19.26 9.32
C LEU A 93 16.61 -19.91 8.30
N TRP A 94 16.21 -19.83 7.05
CA TRP A 94 16.99 -20.27 5.88
C TRP A 94 17.64 -19.05 5.25
N ILE A 95 18.95 -19.09 5.06
CA ILE A 95 19.80 -17.98 4.65
C ILE A 95 20.53 -18.37 3.39
N GLY A 96 20.30 -17.63 2.31
CA GLY A 96 21.03 -17.80 1.05
C GLY A 96 22.14 -16.76 0.93
N THR A 97 23.33 -17.24 0.62
CA THR A 97 24.54 -16.42 0.51
C THR A 97 25.22 -16.57 -0.86
N ASP A 98 26.18 -15.68 -1.15
CA ASP A 98 26.98 -15.78 -2.37
C ASP A 98 27.96 -16.97 -2.35
N ASP A 99 28.74 -17.11 -1.31
CA ASP A 99 29.87 -18.05 -1.30
C ASP A 99 29.60 -19.33 -0.52
N TYR A 100 28.80 -19.27 0.53
CA TYR A 100 28.57 -20.40 1.43
C TYR A 100 27.25 -21.15 1.14
N GLY A 101 26.54 -20.77 0.06
CA GLY A 101 25.30 -21.41 -0.32
C GLY A 101 24.19 -21.18 0.71
N VAL A 102 23.63 -22.28 1.25
CA VAL A 102 22.51 -22.25 2.18
C VAL A 102 22.97 -22.53 3.60
N ILE A 103 22.56 -21.69 4.55
CA ILE A 103 22.79 -21.83 5.99
C ILE A 103 21.43 -21.83 6.70
N GLU A 104 21.25 -22.71 7.68
CA GLU A 104 20.05 -22.74 8.56
C GLU A 104 20.39 -22.21 9.95
N PHE A 105 19.43 -21.54 10.57
CA PHE A 105 19.50 -21.10 11.98
C PHE A 105 18.19 -21.39 12.71
N ASP A 106 18.22 -22.26 13.72
CA ASP A 106 17.04 -22.65 14.49
C ASP A 106 16.78 -21.75 15.73
N GLY A 107 17.57 -20.67 15.86
CA GLY A 107 17.54 -19.76 17.02
C GLY A 107 18.65 -20.02 18.03
N SER A 108 19.33 -21.17 17.95
CA SER A 108 20.44 -21.57 18.81
C SER A 108 21.62 -22.17 18.02
N ARG A 109 21.33 -23.02 17.04
CA ARG A 109 22.31 -23.78 16.26
C ARG A 109 22.31 -23.36 14.78
N TRP A 110 23.50 -23.33 14.22
CA TRP A 110 23.76 -23.15 12.80
C TRP A 110 23.96 -24.51 12.12
N THR A 111 23.33 -24.73 10.99
CA THR A 111 23.54 -25.92 10.15
C THR A 111 23.97 -25.46 8.76
N GLU A 112 25.02 -26.07 8.24
CA GLU A 112 25.61 -25.77 6.94
C GLU A 112 25.57 -26.99 6.04
N HIS A 113 25.22 -26.80 4.78
CA HIS A 113 25.12 -27.87 3.78
C HIS A 113 26.35 -27.91 2.85
N ASN A 114 27.56 -27.78 3.42
CA ASN A 114 28.82 -27.60 2.67
C ASN A 114 29.09 -28.67 1.60
N ALA A 115 28.78 -29.93 1.87
CA ALA A 115 28.98 -31.02 0.90
C ALA A 115 28.06 -30.85 -0.31
N GLU A 116 26.80 -30.53 -0.08
CA GLU A 116 25.79 -30.34 -1.12
C GLU A 116 26.00 -29.03 -1.89
N VAL A 117 26.42 -27.95 -1.21
CA VAL A 117 26.81 -26.69 -1.85
C VAL A 117 27.91 -26.92 -2.90
N LYS A 118 28.96 -27.73 -2.57
CA LYS A 118 30.01 -28.09 -3.51
C LYS A 118 29.51 -29.01 -4.60
N ARG A 119 28.79 -30.10 -4.26
CA ARG A 119 28.30 -31.10 -5.20
C ARG A 119 27.36 -30.50 -6.25
N LEU A 120 26.47 -29.61 -5.84
CA LEU A 120 25.45 -29.00 -6.69
C LEU A 120 25.88 -27.64 -7.26
N ASN A 121 27.06 -27.13 -6.91
CA ASN A 121 27.54 -25.78 -7.25
C ASN A 121 26.51 -24.70 -6.88
N MET A 122 26.10 -24.71 -5.59
CA MET A 122 25.10 -23.76 -5.05
C MET A 122 25.80 -22.49 -4.53
N LYS A 123 26.41 -21.72 -5.41
CA LYS A 123 26.87 -20.35 -5.13
C LYS A 123 25.82 -19.35 -5.60
N TYR A 124 25.84 -18.16 -5.01
CA TYR A 124 24.92 -17.07 -5.38
C TYR A 124 23.45 -17.49 -5.26
N ILE A 125 23.05 -17.91 -4.05
CA ILE A 125 21.66 -18.24 -3.76
C ILE A 125 20.83 -16.95 -3.85
N ARG A 126 19.80 -16.95 -4.71
CA ARG A 126 18.99 -15.77 -4.99
C ARG A 126 17.62 -15.82 -4.33
N GLU A 127 17.08 -17.03 -4.12
CA GLU A 127 15.74 -17.21 -3.56
C GLU A 127 15.66 -18.56 -2.83
N ILE A 128 14.90 -18.60 -1.75
CA ILE A 128 14.50 -19.82 -1.04
C ILE A 128 13.01 -19.75 -0.74
N SER A 129 12.22 -20.54 -1.42
CA SER A 129 10.78 -20.66 -1.18
C SER A 129 10.43 -22.02 -0.59
N ILE A 130 9.43 -22.04 0.27
CA ILE A 130 9.03 -23.26 0.99
C ILE A 130 7.61 -23.62 0.59
N ASP A 131 7.43 -24.84 0.11
CA ASP A 131 6.11 -25.33 -0.28
C ASP A 131 5.31 -25.88 0.91
N ARG A 132 4.03 -26.23 0.68
CA ARG A 132 3.13 -26.76 1.72
C ARG A 132 3.59 -28.06 2.37
N ASN A 133 4.51 -28.79 1.72
CA ASN A 133 5.09 -30.04 2.21
C ASN A 133 6.42 -29.83 2.92
N ASP A 134 6.78 -28.58 3.24
CA ASP A 134 8.04 -28.17 3.84
C ASP A 134 9.27 -28.43 2.94
N VAL A 135 9.05 -28.60 1.63
CA VAL A 135 10.13 -28.71 0.64
C VAL A 135 10.68 -27.33 0.32
N LYS A 136 12.00 -27.20 0.33
CA LYS A 136 12.69 -25.95 0.02
C LYS A 136 13.04 -25.96 -1.48
N TRP A 137 12.63 -24.90 -2.17
CA TRP A 137 12.92 -24.62 -3.57
C TRP A 137 13.88 -23.46 -3.63
N ILE A 138 15.11 -23.75 -4.06
CA ILE A 138 16.25 -22.84 -3.94
C ILE A 138 16.66 -22.42 -5.34
N GLY A 139 16.52 -21.13 -5.62
CA GLY A 139 16.98 -20.49 -6.85
C GLY A 139 18.46 -20.15 -6.75
N VAL A 140 19.25 -20.64 -7.68
CA VAL A 140 20.71 -20.42 -7.75
C VAL A 140 21.04 -19.64 -9.01
N THR A 141 21.78 -18.55 -8.88
CA THR A 141 22.30 -17.82 -10.05
C THR A 141 23.29 -18.68 -10.80
N LEU A 142 23.07 -18.91 -12.09
CA LEU A 142 23.85 -19.79 -12.96
C LEU A 142 23.91 -21.27 -12.47
N GLY A 143 23.01 -21.64 -11.56
CA GLY A 143 22.97 -22.97 -10.99
C GLY A 143 21.64 -23.70 -11.16
N GLY A 144 20.62 -23.02 -11.68
CA GLY A 144 19.28 -23.57 -11.84
C GLY A 144 18.46 -23.61 -10.54
N LEU A 145 17.47 -24.48 -10.50
CA LEU A 145 16.59 -24.68 -9.37
C LEU A 145 16.97 -25.94 -8.60
N VAL A 146 17.13 -25.82 -7.29
CA VAL A 146 17.42 -26.94 -6.40
C VAL A 146 16.25 -27.21 -5.47
N LYS A 147 15.85 -28.44 -5.35
CA LYS A 147 14.80 -28.95 -4.44
C LYS A 147 15.44 -29.69 -3.28
N TYR A 148 15.03 -29.35 -2.05
CA TYR A 148 15.43 -30.05 -0.84
C TYR A 148 14.20 -30.48 -0.03
N ASN A 149 14.02 -31.77 0.18
CA ASN A 149 12.85 -32.33 0.88
C ASN A 149 13.12 -32.71 2.34
N GLY A 150 14.27 -32.31 2.91
CA GLY A 150 14.71 -32.68 4.25
C GLY A 150 15.68 -33.86 4.28
N SER A 151 15.84 -34.60 3.17
CA SER A 151 16.75 -35.74 3.06
C SER A 151 17.52 -35.80 1.75
N THR A 152 16.88 -35.46 0.64
CA THR A 152 17.50 -35.50 -0.70
C THR A 152 17.51 -34.14 -1.35
N TRP A 153 18.51 -33.95 -2.21
CA TRP A 153 18.72 -32.76 -3.00
C TRP A 153 18.67 -33.10 -4.49
N ASP A 154 17.67 -32.54 -5.18
CA ASP A 154 17.49 -32.68 -6.62
C ASP A 154 17.76 -31.36 -7.32
N LYS A 155 18.35 -31.38 -8.52
CA LYS A 155 18.70 -30.20 -9.28
C LYS A 155 18.07 -30.21 -10.66
N TYR A 156 17.40 -29.11 -10.99
CA TYR A 156 16.80 -28.83 -12.29
C TYR A 156 17.58 -27.72 -12.99
N THR A 157 17.95 -27.97 -14.23
CA THR A 157 18.68 -27.04 -15.10
C THR A 157 18.05 -26.99 -16.48
N GLN A 158 18.43 -26.01 -17.28
CA GLN A 158 18.00 -25.92 -18.67
C GLN A 158 18.33 -27.20 -19.46
N SER A 159 19.42 -27.90 -19.12
CA SER A 159 19.84 -29.12 -19.83
C SER A 159 19.09 -30.38 -19.43
N ASN A 160 18.45 -30.44 -18.25
CA ASN A 160 17.78 -31.64 -17.72
C ASN A 160 16.29 -31.44 -17.37
N SER A 161 15.73 -30.27 -17.63
CA SER A 161 14.37 -29.92 -17.27
C SER A 161 13.73 -28.96 -18.31
N GLY A 162 12.54 -28.44 -18.03
CA GLY A 162 11.90 -27.42 -18.83
C GLY A 162 12.20 -25.98 -18.39
N LEU A 163 13.26 -25.74 -17.62
CA LEU A 163 13.70 -24.39 -17.28
C LEU A 163 14.15 -23.62 -18.53
N LEU A 164 13.75 -22.36 -18.64
CA LEU A 164 14.20 -21.46 -19.71
C LEU A 164 15.65 -21.00 -19.52
N SER A 165 16.09 -20.94 -18.27
CA SER A 165 17.45 -20.50 -17.91
C SER A 165 17.87 -21.06 -16.55
N ASP A 166 19.16 -21.28 -16.38
CA ASP A 166 19.77 -21.60 -15.08
C ASP A 166 19.94 -20.37 -14.16
N PHE A 167 19.55 -19.19 -14.63
CA PHE A 167 19.60 -17.96 -13.86
C PHE A 167 18.25 -17.71 -13.19
N ILE A 168 18.05 -18.28 -11.99
CA ILE A 168 16.81 -18.12 -11.23
C ILE A 168 16.85 -16.81 -10.45
N LEU A 169 15.74 -16.04 -10.54
CA LEU A 169 15.59 -14.74 -9.85
C LEU A 169 14.60 -14.82 -8.68
N CYS A 170 13.48 -15.55 -8.87
CA CYS A 170 12.49 -15.74 -7.81
C CYS A 170 11.76 -17.08 -7.98
N VAL A 171 11.18 -17.56 -6.90
CA VAL A 171 10.30 -18.74 -6.86
C VAL A 171 9.10 -18.42 -5.97
N THR A 172 7.89 -18.63 -6.46
CA THR A 172 6.66 -18.46 -5.68
C THR A 172 5.79 -19.71 -5.82
N ILE A 173 5.21 -20.17 -4.72
CA ILE A 173 4.40 -21.39 -4.68
C ILE A 173 2.91 -21.02 -4.64
N ASP A 174 2.09 -21.57 -5.55
CA ASP A 174 0.66 -21.32 -5.55
C ASP A 174 -0.11 -22.34 -4.65
N ARG A 175 -1.42 -22.11 -4.52
CA ARG A 175 -2.27 -22.98 -3.68
C ARG A 175 -2.38 -24.42 -4.19
N GLN A 176 -2.12 -24.65 -5.46
CA GLN A 176 -2.07 -25.98 -6.09
C GLN A 176 -0.68 -26.62 -5.93
N ASN A 177 0.24 -25.96 -5.27
CA ASN A 177 1.65 -26.33 -5.11
C ASN A 177 2.46 -26.24 -6.42
N ASN A 178 2.00 -25.48 -7.42
CA ASN A 178 2.82 -25.19 -8.58
C ASN A 178 3.91 -24.17 -8.23
N LYS A 179 5.09 -24.35 -8.77
CA LYS A 179 6.26 -23.48 -8.60
C LYS A 179 6.27 -22.50 -9.78
N TRP A 180 6.07 -21.24 -9.49
CA TRP A 180 6.18 -20.13 -10.42
C TRP A 180 7.59 -19.57 -10.31
N ILE A 181 8.40 -19.71 -11.34
CA ILE A 181 9.85 -19.50 -11.32
C ILE A 181 10.18 -18.39 -12.29
N GLY A 182 10.60 -17.24 -11.76
CA GLY A 182 11.11 -16.13 -12.56
C GLY A 182 12.59 -16.35 -12.88
N THR A 183 12.92 -16.17 -14.14
CA THR A 183 14.29 -16.29 -14.65
C THR A 183 14.71 -15.01 -15.39
N ASN A 184 15.95 -14.96 -15.86
CA ASN A 184 16.39 -13.88 -16.77
C ASN A 184 15.94 -14.08 -18.23
N ASP A 185 15.30 -15.22 -18.57
CA ASP A 185 14.83 -15.55 -19.92
C ASP A 185 13.36 -15.96 -19.99
N GLY A 186 12.58 -15.58 -19.00
CA GLY A 186 11.13 -15.80 -18.95
C GLY A 186 10.65 -16.37 -17.63
N LEU A 187 9.38 -16.75 -17.64
CA LEU A 187 8.67 -17.34 -16.53
C LEU A 187 8.43 -18.82 -16.78
N CYS A 188 8.78 -19.68 -15.82
CA CYS A 188 8.50 -21.11 -15.84
C CYS A 188 7.49 -21.47 -14.76
N VAL A 189 6.64 -22.45 -15.04
CA VAL A 189 5.72 -23.06 -14.08
C VAL A 189 5.95 -24.55 -14.03
N PHE A 190 6.16 -25.10 -12.84
CA PHE A 190 6.39 -26.53 -12.62
C PHE A 190 5.34 -27.10 -11.65
N ASP A 191 4.56 -28.09 -12.11
CA ASP A 191 3.51 -28.76 -11.32
C ASP A 191 3.95 -30.09 -10.69
N ASP A 192 5.26 -30.32 -10.57
CA ASP A 192 5.94 -31.57 -10.17
C ASP A 192 6.01 -32.65 -11.27
N SER A 193 5.34 -32.45 -12.41
CA SER A 193 5.37 -33.37 -13.56
C SER A 193 5.64 -32.69 -14.89
N ARG A 194 5.09 -31.50 -15.09
CA ARG A 194 5.11 -30.74 -16.35
C ARG A 194 5.67 -29.35 -16.14
N TRP A 195 6.39 -28.90 -17.15
CA TRP A 195 6.86 -27.51 -17.27
C TRP A 195 6.01 -26.76 -18.30
N THR A 196 5.60 -25.55 -17.93
CA THR A 196 4.97 -24.56 -18.83
C THR A 196 5.79 -23.29 -18.79
N THR A 197 5.98 -22.67 -19.93
CA THR A 197 6.88 -21.51 -20.06
C THR A 197 6.19 -20.33 -20.75
N TYR A 198 6.49 -19.12 -20.27
CA TYR A 198 5.98 -17.86 -20.79
C TYR A 198 7.15 -16.90 -21.04
N THR A 199 7.18 -16.36 -22.26
CA THR A 199 8.17 -15.36 -22.70
C THR A 199 7.45 -14.23 -23.41
N THR A 200 8.16 -13.17 -23.74
CA THR A 200 7.63 -12.08 -24.58
C THR A 200 7.22 -12.57 -25.99
N ALA A 201 7.75 -13.70 -26.46
CA ALA A 201 7.45 -14.27 -27.77
C ALA A 201 6.17 -15.11 -27.80
N ASN A 202 5.76 -15.74 -26.69
CA ASN A 202 4.62 -16.65 -26.63
C ASN A 202 3.51 -16.23 -25.66
N SER A 203 3.67 -15.08 -25.01
CA SER A 203 2.71 -14.54 -24.06
C SER A 203 2.69 -13.00 -24.10
N LYS A 204 1.92 -12.36 -23.22
CA LYS A 204 1.97 -10.91 -23.02
C LYS A 204 2.82 -10.51 -21.81
N LEU A 205 3.82 -11.32 -21.46
CA LEU A 205 4.83 -10.97 -20.48
C LEU A 205 5.60 -9.73 -21.01
N PRO A 206 5.70 -8.63 -20.26
CA PRO A 206 6.26 -7.38 -20.79
C PRO A 206 7.79 -7.42 -20.97
N HIS A 207 8.48 -8.30 -20.24
CA HIS A 207 9.93 -8.52 -20.32
C HIS A 207 10.29 -9.92 -19.83
N ASN A 208 11.34 -10.52 -20.39
CA ASN A 208 11.78 -11.88 -20.00
C ASN A 208 12.50 -11.94 -18.64
N ILE A 209 13.05 -10.85 -18.14
CA ILE A 209 13.64 -10.80 -16.80
C ILE A 209 12.52 -10.62 -15.78
N VAL A 210 12.35 -11.61 -14.88
CA VAL A 210 11.25 -11.71 -13.91
C VAL A 210 11.80 -11.78 -12.47
N PRO A 211 12.06 -10.63 -11.83
CA PRO A 211 12.66 -10.58 -10.48
C PRO A 211 11.72 -11.02 -9.35
N SER A 212 10.41 -10.78 -9.45
CA SER A 212 9.50 -11.04 -8.34
C SER A 212 8.10 -11.47 -8.82
N ILE A 213 7.47 -12.37 -8.06
CA ILE A 213 6.12 -12.88 -8.31
C ILE A 213 5.39 -12.99 -6.97
N VAL A 214 4.19 -12.43 -6.88
CA VAL A 214 3.28 -12.68 -5.74
C VAL A 214 1.91 -13.13 -6.24
N ILE A 215 1.19 -13.89 -5.41
CA ILE A 215 -0.09 -14.47 -5.75
C ILE A 215 -1.17 -13.92 -4.84
N ASP A 216 -2.19 -13.31 -5.41
CA ASP A 216 -3.26 -12.70 -4.64
C ASP A 216 -4.29 -13.75 -4.13
N LYS A 217 -5.27 -13.27 -3.34
CA LYS A 217 -6.31 -14.13 -2.76
C LYS A 217 -7.20 -14.81 -3.81
N SER A 218 -7.30 -14.24 -5.01
CA SER A 218 -8.04 -14.84 -6.13
C SER A 218 -7.25 -15.94 -6.86
N GLY A 219 -5.94 -16.02 -6.60
CA GLY A 219 -5.02 -16.91 -7.30
C GLY A 219 -4.37 -16.26 -8.53
N ALA A 220 -4.65 -14.99 -8.81
CA ALA A 220 -3.96 -14.25 -9.86
C ALA A 220 -2.51 -13.96 -9.47
N LYS A 221 -1.61 -14.04 -10.45
CA LYS A 221 -0.18 -13.82 -10.32
C LYS A 221 0.12 -12.37 -10.70
N TRP A 222 0.77 -11.67 -9.79
CA TRP A 222 1.36 -10.37 -10.05
C TRP A 222 2.83 -10.58 -10.28
N ILE A 223 3.30 -10.20 -11.45
CA ILE A 223 4.61 -10.55 -11.98
C ILE A 223 5.36 -9.24 -12.24
N GLY A 224 6.40 -8.99 -11.45
CA GLY A 224 7.33 -7.89 -11.65
C GLY A 224 8.33 -8.25 -12.74
N THR A 225 8.59 -7.32 -13.65
CA THR A 225 9.58 -7.49 -14.72
C THR A 225 10.41 -6.22 -14.90
N LEU A 226 11.45 -6.27 -15.71
CA LEU A 226 12.18 -5.05 -16.11
C LEU A 226 11.45 -4.22 -17.19
N GLY A 227 10.28 -4.62 -17.62
CA GLY A 227 9.41 -3.90 -18.58
C GLY A 227 8.04 -3.52 -17.99
N GLY A 228 7.93 -3.53 -16.66
CA GLY A 228 6.71 -3.20 -15.93
C GLY A 228 6.15 -4.35 -15.10
N LEU A 229 4.97 -4.10 -14.56
CA LEU A 229 4.18 -5.04 -13.80
C LEU A 229 3.19 -5.76 -14.72
N CYS A 230 2.98 -7.05 -14.51
CA CYS A 230 1.98 -7.83 -15.21
C CYS A 230 1.08 -8.59 -14.24
N ARG A 231 -0.22 -8.65 -14.55
CA ARG A 231 -1.19 -9.51 -13.86
C ARG A 231 -1.62 -10.64 -14.79
N PHE A 232 -1.57 -11.87 -14.29
CA PHE A 232 -2.05 -13.07 -14.98
C PHE A 232 -3.03 -13.84 -14.09
N ASP A 233 -4.26 -14.04 -14.53
CA ASP A 233 -5.31 -14.74 -13.77
C ASP A 233 -5.49 -16.20 -14.18
N GLY A 234 -4.69 -16.69 -15.11
CA GLY A 234 -4.76 -18.03 -15.68
C GLY A 234 -5.21 -18.03 -17.14
N GLU A 235 -5.88 -16.97 -17.59
CA GLU A 235 -6.40 -16.80 -18.94
C GLU A 235 -5.94 -15.50 -19.58
N THR A 236 -6.09 -14.40 -18.84
CA THR A 236 -5.84 -13.04 -19.33
C THR A 236 -4.59 -12.43 -18.73
N TRP A 237 -3.91 -11.63 -19.54
CA TRP A 237 -2.75 -10.84 -19.14
C TRP A 237 -3.09 -9.35 -19.17
N LYS A 238 -2.74 -8.63 -18.12
CA LYS A 238 -2.85 -7.17 -18.07
C LYS A 238 -1.53 -6.57 -17.62
N THR A 239 -1.00 -5.62 -18.39
CA THR A 239 0.31 -5.00 -18.14
C THR A 239 0.16 -3.55 -17.70
N TYR A 240 1.07 -3.12 -16.81
CA TYR A 240 1.17 -1.77 -16.25
C TYR A 240 2.61 -1.31 -16.34
N ASN A 241 2.82 -0.16 -16.95
CA ASN A 241 4.13 0.47 -17.12
C ASN A 241 4.00 2.00 -17.02
N THR A 242 5.10 2.72 -17.11
CA THR A 242 5.14 4.19 -17.00
C THR A 242 4.35 4.93 -18.09
N HIS A 243 3.97 4.27 -19.18
CA HIS A 243 3.17 4.86 -20.27
C HIS A 243 1.66 4.75 -20.01
N ASN A 244 1.22 3.76 -19.22
CA ASN A 244 -0.21 3.47 -19.04
C ASN A 244 -0.67 3.44 -17.56
N SER A 245 0.22 3.70 -16.62
CA SER A 245 -0.08 3.68 -15.20
C SER A 245 0.83 4.62 -14.41
N PRO A 246 0.49 4.97 -13.15
CA PRO A 246 1.34 5.76 -12.27
C PRO A 246 2.55 5.02 -11.67
N ILE A 247 2.88 3.82 -12.13
CA ILE A 247 4.07 3.10 -11.65
C ILE A 247 5.32 3.97 -11.84
N PRO A 248 6.20 4.14 -10.83
CA PRO A 248 7.28 5.13 -10.92
C PRO A 248 8.47 4.70 -11.78
N SER A 249 8.56 3.41 -12.12
CA SER A 249 9.56 2.85 -13.03
C SER A 249 9.05 1.54 -13.64
N ASP A 250 9.51 1.21 -14.84
CA ASP A 250 9.25 -0.08 -15.48
C ASP A 250 10.12 -1.21 -14.87
N GLN A 251 11.19 -0.87 -14.18
CA GLN A 251 12.02 -1.84 -13.47
C GLN A 251 11.39 -2.16 -12.12
N VAL A 252 10.65 -3.26 -12.06
CA VAL A 252 10.02 -3.77 -10.84
C VAL A 252 10.97 -4.77 -10.19
N ASN A 253 11.46 -4.45 -9.00
CA ASN A 253 12.43 -5.27 -8.27
C ASN A 253 11.78 -6.28 -7.35
N ASP A 254 10.72 -5.88 -6.64
CA ASP A 254 10.02 -6.75 -5.69
C ASP A 254 8.56 -6.36 -5.50
N LEU A 255 7.76 -7.31 -5.03
CA LEU A 255 6.32 -7.21 -4.83
C LEU A 255 5.92 -7.77 -3.47
N ALA A 256 4.98 -7.11 -2.81
CA ALA A 256 4.36 -7.63 -1.59
C ALA A 256 2.85 -7.30 -1.57
N LEU A 257 2.04 -8.20 -1.01
CA LEU A 257 0.61 -7.98 -0.79
C LEU A 257 0.35 -7.71 0.69
N ASP A 258 -0.35 -6.62 1.00
CA ASP A 258 -0.79 -6.38 2.37
C ASP A 258 -2.04 -7.23 2.72
N ALA A 259 -2.44 -7.22 3.99
CA ALA A 259 -3.57 -8.00 4.49
C ALA A 259 -4.90 -7.63 3.80
N GLY A 260 -5.04 -6.40 3.29
CA GLY A 260 -6.18 -5.91 2.51
C GLY A 260 -6.17 -6.35 1.05
N GLY A 261 -5.02 -6.83 0.57
CA GLY A 261 -4.80 -7.20 -0.82
C GLY A 261 -4.25 -6.07 -1.69
N ALA A 262 -3.87 -4.94 -1.10
CA ALA A 262 -3.15 -3.90 -1.83
C ALA A 262 -1.74 -4.38 -2.20
N LEU A 263 -1.37 -4.19 -3.46
CA LEU A 263 -0.08 -4.58 -4.00
C LEU A 263 0.95 -3.46 -3.81
N TRP A 264 2.01 -3.75 -3.09
CA TRP A 264 3.17 -2.89 -2.90
C TRP A 264 4.25 -3.29 -3.89
N ILE A 265 4.80 -2.31 -4.61
CA ILE A 265 5.66 -2.49 -5.77
C ILE A 265 6.95 -1.71 -5.56
N ALA A 266 8.06 -2.41 -5.33
CA ALA A 266 9.40 -1.84 -5.26
C ALA A 266 9.96 -1.63 -6.66
N THR A 267 10.51 -0.46 -6.93
CA THR A 267 11.07 -0.11 -8.23
C THR A 267 12.41 0.63 -8.10
N ASP A 268 13.08 0.85 -9.22
CA ASP A 268 14.29 1.67 -9.27
C ASP A 268 14.05 3.17 -9.02
N ASN A 269 12.80 3.60 -8.90
CA ASN A 269 12.45 5.00 -8.70
C ASN A 269 11.38 5.21 -7.60
N GLY A 270 11.43 4.41 -6.56
CA GLY A 270 10.51 4.49 -5.42
C GLY A 270 9.57 3.29 -5.33
N VAL A 271 8.48 3.48 -4.60
CA VAL A 271 7.48 2.45 -4.31
C VAL A 271 6.12 2.93 -4.78
N ALA A 272 5.36 2.04 -5.42
CA ALA A 272 3.94 2.25 -5.65
C ALA A 272 3.09 1.31 -4.80
N VAL A 273 1.87 1.71 -4.46
CA VAL A 273 0.83 0.84 -3.93
C VAL A 273 -0.40 0.91 -4.82
N PHE A 274 -0.98 -0.24 -5.13
CA PHE A 274 -2.03 -0.42 -6.12
C PHE A 274 -3.14 -1.33 -5.61
N ASP A 275 -4.41 -0.97 -5.83
CA ASP A 275 -5.58 -1.77 -5.40
C ASP A 275 -5.92 -2.93 -6.36
N GLY A 276 -5.13 -3.11 -7.41
CA GLY A 276 -5.39 -4.12 -8.45
C GLY A 276 -6.43 -3.71 -9.48
N LYS A 277 -7.00 -2.50 -9.40
CA LYS A 277 -8.05 -1.97 -10.29
C LYS A 277 -7.62 -0.66 -10.94
N GLU A 278 -7.74 0.46 -10.23
CA GLU A 278 -7.52 1.81 -10.78
C GLU A 278 -6.77 2.75 -9.83
N ASN A 279 -6.72 2.44 -8.53
CA ASN A 279 -6.18 3.37 -7.54
C ASN A 279 -4.72 3.08 -7.24
N TRP A 280 -3.91 4.13 -7.34
CA TRP A 280 -2.48 4.11 -7.12
C TRP A 280 -2.06 5.16 -6.09
N ARG A 281 -1.02 4.86 -5.34
CA ARG A 281 -0.26 5.82 -4.55
C ARG A 281 1.23 5.59 -4.76
N VAL A 282 2.01 6.67 -4.87
CA VAL A 282 3.47 6.59 -5.09
C VAL A 282 4.20 7.25 -3.94
N TYR A 283 5.25 6.60 -3.46
CA TYR A 283 6.19 7.07 -2.46
C TYR A 283 7.58 7.18 -3.08
N SER A 284 8.27 8.28 -2.84
CA SER A 284 9.57 8.55 -3.48
C SER A 284 10.58 9.17 -2.53
N ALA A 285 11.85 9.05 -2.87
CA ALA A 285 12.93 9.73 -2.16
C ALA A 285 12.83 11.26 -2.27
N LYS A 286 12.32 11.78 -3.40
CA LYS A 286 12.11 13.22 -3.61
C LYS A 286 11.12 13.82 -2.60
N ALA A 287 10.13 13.05 -2.17
CA ALA A 287 9.18 13.46 -1.14
C ALA A 287 9.68 13.21 0.29
N GLN A 288 10.96 12.84 0.46
CA GLN A 288 11.62 12.50 1.74
C GLN A 288 10.95 11.34 2.50
N GLN A 289 10.27 10.46 1.78
CA GLN A 289 9.61 9.27 2.33
C GLN A 289 10.55 8.06 2.34
N LEU A 290 11.42 7.95 1.34
CA LEU A 290 12.41 6.88 1.21
C LEU A 290 13.83 7.45 1.30
N PRO A 291 14.80 6.73 1.87
CA PRO A 291 16.19 7.18 1.98
C PRO A 291 16.91 7.20 0.62
N GLY A 292 16.48 6.37 -0.31
CA GLY A 292 17.02 6.26 -1.67
C GLY A 292 15.92 5.99 -2.69
N LYS A 293 16.24 6.19 -3.98
CA LYS A 293 15.27 5.97 -5.05
C LYS A 293 15.10 4.49 -5.43
N VAL A 294 16.18 3.70 -5.35
CA VAL A 294 16.17 2.28 -5.70
C VAL A 294 15.74 1.48 -4.48
N VAL A 295 14.60 0.81 -4.59
CA VAL A 295 14.08 -0.11 -3.58
C VAL A 295 14.23 -1.53 -4.10
N GLN A 296 15.02 -2.35 -3.41
CA GLN A 296 15.38 -3.71 -3.84
C GLN A 296 14.36 -4.75 -3.39
N ASN A 297 13.82 -4.59 -2.17
CA ASN A 297 12.90 -5.56 -1.59
C ASN A 297 11.89 -4.92 -0.63
N ILE A 298 10.77 -5.61 -0.43
CA ILE A 298 9.68 -5.22 0.47
C ILE A 298 9.28 -6.41 1.34
N THR A 299 9.11 -6.17 2.63
CA THR A 299 8.36 -7.09 3.50
C THR A 299 7.33 -6.34 4.32
N ILE A 300 6.24 -7.01 4.68
CA ILE A 300 5.15 -6.45 5.49
C ILE A 300 5.02 -7.28 6.76
N ASP A 301 5.13 -6.62 7.90
CA ASP A 301 5.09 -7.32 9.19
C ASP A 301 3.64 -7.56 9.70
N ALA A 302 3.52 -8.29 10.81
CA ALA A 302 2.22 -8.67 11.38
C ALA A 302 1.36 -7.47 11.85
N ARG A 303 1.98 -6.30 12.05
CA ARG A 303 1.27 -5.04 12.37
C ARG A 303 0.80 -4.31 11.13
N GLY A 304 1.27 -4.73 9.95
CA GLY A 304 1.04 -4.10 8.67
C GLY A 304 2.03 -2.97 8.36
N ASP A 305 3.14 -2.86 9.10
CA ASP A 305 4.23 -1.95 8.76
C ASP A 305 4.99 -2.48 7.55
N LYS A 306 5.38 -1.59 6.67
CA LYS A 306 6.13 -1.92 5.44
C LYS A 306 7.60 -1.61 5.67
N TRP A 307 8.43 -2.54 5.27
CA TRP A 307 9.89 -2.47 5.39
C TRP A 307 10.49 -2.54 3.99
N PHE A 308 11.29 -1.56 3.65
CA PHE A 308 11.87 -1.39 2.32
C PHE A 308 13.40 -1.43 2.42
N GLY A 309 13.99 -2.43 1.79
CA GLY A 309 15.43 -2.49 1.62
C GLY A 309 15.85 -1.62 0.43
N THR A 310 16.83 -0.76 0.63
CA THR A 310 17.33 0.12 -0.42
C THR A 310 18.76 -0.19 -0.79
N ASP A 311 19.16 0.23 -1.99
CA ASP A 311 20.52 0.15 -2.44
C ASP A 311 21.32 1.33 -1.86
N PHE A 312 22.38 1.05 -1.12
CA PHE A 312 23.34 1.99 -0.48
C PHE A 312 22.79 2.88 0.65
N TYR A 313 21.48 2.94 0.90
CA TYR A 313 20.89 3.89 1.85
C TYR A 313 20.27 3.23 3.10
N GLY A 314 20.37 1.92 3.22
CA GLY A 314 19.86 1.15 4.35
C GLY A 314 18.41 0.74 4.24
N LEU A 315 17.73 0.70 5.36
CA LEU A 315 16.37 0.21 5.54
C LEU A 315 15.41 1.36 5.84
N ALA A 316 14.26 1.38 5.16
CA ALA A 316 13.16 2.26 5.52
C ALA A 316 12.00 1.47 6.13
N ARG A 317 11.31 2.04 7.11
CA ARG A 317 10.07 1.53 7.68
C ARG A 317 8.96 2.56 7.48
N PHE A 318 7.84 2.13 6.98
CA PHE A 318 6.60 2.89 6.96
C PHE A 318 5.58 2.23 7.89
N SER A 319 5.35 2.85 9.05
CA SER A 319 4.39 2.40 10.06
C SER A 319 2.99 3.00 9.86
N GLY A 320 2.70 3.45 8.64
CA GLY A 320 1.44 4.05 8.28
C GLY A 320 0.56 3.17 7.40
N GLN A 321 -0.72 3.56 7.34
CA GLN A 321 -1.71 3.03 6.41
C GLN A 321 -2.35 4.19 5.67
N GLY A 322 -2.53 4.06 4.36
CA GLY A 322 -3.28 5.02 3.57
C GLY A 322 -4.78 4.76 3.64
N ILE A 323 -5.56 5.82 3.67
CA ILE A 323 -7.01 5.78 3.48
C ILE A 323 -7.33 6.69 2.31
N GLN A 324 -7.88 6.15 1.24
CA GLN A 324 -8.18 6.87 0.01
C GLN A 324 -9.62 6.61 -0.43
N GLY A 325 -10.32 7.65 -0.84
CA GLY A 325 -11.65 7.55 -1.37
C GLY A 325 -11.99 8.69 -2.32
N ARG A 326 -13.19 8.62 -2.88
CA ARG A 326 -13.75 9.61 -3.78
C ARG A 326 -15.14 10.01 -3.31
N ILE A 327 -15.48 11.30 -3.49
CA ILE A 327 -16.82 11.81 -3.23
C ILE A 327 -17.43 12.23 -4.56
N THR A 328 -18.64 11.74 -4.81
CA THR A 328 -19.44 12.04 -6.02
C THR A 328 -20.81 12.59 -5.64
N ASP A 329 -21.50 13.20 -6.59
CA ASP A 329 -22.92 13.44 -6.48
C ASP A 329 -23.73 12.14 -6.82
N GLU A 330 -25.04 12.20 -6.71
CA GLU A 330 -25.95 11.07 -7.01
C GLU A 330 -25.93 10.63 -8.48
N ARG A 331 -25.36 11.44 -9.38
CA ARG A 331 -25.18 11.12 -10.80
C ARG A 331 -23.79 10.53 -11.08
N GLY A 332 -22.93 10.39 -10.05
CA GLY A 332 -21.59 9.87 -10.18
C GLY A 332 -20.53 10.92 -10.59
N ASN A 333 -20.90 12.21 -10.69
CA ASN A 333 -19.93 13.27 -10.99
C ASN A 333 -19.05 13.57 -9.78
N ALA A 334 -17.80 13.85 -10.02
CA ALA A 334 -16.84 14.22 -8.97
C ALA A 334 -17.30 15.45 -8.19
N LYS A 335 -17.15 15.42 -6.85
CA LYS A 335 -17.49 16.53 -5.98
C LYS A 335 -16.23 17.07 -5.29
N ALA A 336 -15.74 18.18 -5.81
CA ALA A 336 -14.63 18.91 -5.22
C ALA A 336 -15.07 19.77 -4.02
N GLY A 337 -14.14 20.12 -3.13
CA GLY A 337 -14.38 21.07 -2.04
C GLY A 337 -15.13 20.48 -0.83
N VAL A 338 -15.36 19.16 -0.78
CA VAL A 338 -15.94 18.50 0.39
C VAL A 338 -14.87 18.30 1.44
N THR A 339 -15.08 18.75 2.67
CA THR A 339 -14.19 18.49 3.79
C THR A 339 -14.44 17.09 4.33
N VAL A 340 -13.39 16.28 4.43
CA VAL A 340 -13.40 14.96 5.07
C VAL A 340 -12.59 15.06 6.36
N GLU A 341 -13.20 14.66 7.47
CA GLU A 341 -12.54 14.53 8.78
C GLU A 341 -12.07 13.08 8.97
N CYS A 342 -10.86 12.91 9.53
CA CYS A 342 -10.30 11.61 9.93
C CYS A 342 -9.62 11.76 11.29
N GLY A 343 -10.35 11.51 12.39
CA GLY A 343 -9.92 11.89 13.73
C GLY A 343 -9.72 13.41 13.83
N GLU A 344 -8.49 13.84 14.16
CA GLU A 344 -8.11 15.26 14.21
C GLU A 344 -7.64 15.85 12.86
N MET A 345 -7.49 15.00 11.86
CA MET A 345 -7.03 15.42 10.53
C MET A 345 -8.23 15.81 9.65
N THR A 346 -7.98 16.74 8.74
CA THR A 346 -8.93 17.12 7.70
C THR A 346 -8.28 17.13 6.33
N ALA A 347 -9.03 16.77 5.30
CA ALA A 347 -8.66 16.90 3.91
C ALA A 347 -9.85 17.46 3.12
N THR A 348 -9.57 18.19 2.05
CA THR A 348 -10.59 18.66 1.13
C THR A 348 -10.47 17.89 -0.18
N THR A 349 -11.59 17.45 -0.75
CA THR A 349 -11.57 16.73 -2.03
C THR A 349 -11.07 17.62 -3.16
N ASP A 350 -10.24 17.04 -4.03
CA ASP A 350 -9.71 17.67 -5.23
C ASP A 350 -10.75 17.78 -6.37
N ALA A 351 -10.32 18.23 -7.55
CA ALA A 351 -11.19 18.36 -8.73
C ALA A 351 -11.81 17.04 -9.19
N ASP A 352 -11.14 15.91 -8.92
CA ASP A 352 -11.64 14.56 -9.20
C ASP A 352 -12.52 13.99 -8.08
N GLY A 353 -12.77 14.79 -7.03
CA GLY A 353 -13.50 14.38 -5.83
C GLY A 353 -12.69 13.48 -4.89
N LYS A 354 -11.38 13.33 -5.08
CA LYS A 354 -10.53 12.42 -4.30
C LYS A 354 -10.05 13.06 -3.00
N PHE A 355 -9.90 12.23 -1.97
CA PHE A 355 -9.26 12.58 -0.70
C PHE A 355 -8.30 11.48 -0.26
N TYR A 356 -7.34 11.85 0.60
CA TYR A 356 -6.32 10.94 1.11
C TYR A 356 -5.87 11.30 2.52
N PHE A 357 -5.67 10.26 3.35
CA PHE A 357 -5.08 10.36 4.70
C PHE A 357 -4.00 9.29 4.88
N GLU A 358 -3.02 9.59 5.72
CA GLU A 358 -2.09 8.61 6.29
C GLU A 358 -2.29 8.55 7.81
N VAL A 359 -2.53 7.35 8.33
CA VAL A 359 -2.72 7.08 9.76
C VAL A 359 -1.73 6.00 10.22
N ALA A 360 -1.38 5.97 11.50
CA ALA A 360 -0.51 4.93 12.02
C ALA A 360 -1.17 3.54 11.90
N SER A 361 -0.36 2.50 11.67
CA SER A 361 -0.84 1.11 11.67
C SER A 361 -1.50 0.77 13.01
N GLY A 362 -2.62 0.07 12.96
CA GLY A 362 -3.40 -0.29 14.14
C GLY A 362 -4.31 0.82 14.68
N THR A 363 -4.35 1.99 14.03
CA THR A 363 -5.25 3.09 14.43
C THR A 363 -6.71 2.71 14.27
N THR A 364 -7.53 3.09 15.25
CA THR A 364 -8.99 3.15 15.13
C THR A 364 -9.36 4.60 14.80
N THR A 365 -10.06 4.81 13.69
CA THR A 365 -10.44 6.15 13.22
C THR A 365 -11.74 6.10 12.43
N THR A 366 -12.38 7.27 12.28
CA THR A 366 -13.64 7.41 11.54
C THR A 366 -13.47 8.53 10.51
N LEU A 367 -13.83 8.24 9.26
CA LEU A 367 -14.01 9.23 8.21
C LEU A 367 -15.39 9.85 8.32
N ARG A 368 -15.46 11.18 8.26
CA ARG A 368 -16.72 11.93 8.21
C ARG A 368 -16.65 13.01 7.13
N PRO A 369 -17.28 12.80 5.98
CA PRO A 369 -17.39 13.85 4.99
C PRO A 369 -18.36 14.92 5.46
N ARG A 370 -18.03 16.19 5.20
CA ARG A 370 -18.87 17.34 5.54
C ARG A 370 -18.95 18.32 4.38
N MET A 371 -20.14 18.70 4.05
CA MET A 371 -20.43 19.79 3.12
C MET A 371 -21.66 20.53 3.65
N ASP A 372 -21.51 21.85 3.88
CA ASP A 372 -22.57 22.65 4.48
C ASP A 372 -23.86 22.58 3.66
N GLY A 373 -24.95 22.20 4.36
CA GLY A 373 -26.27 22.07 3.77
C GLY A 373 -26.51 20.76 2.99
N TYR A 374 -25.54 19.87 2.86
CA TYR A 374 -25.68 18.60 2.14
C TYR A 374 -25.58 17.40 3.08
N GLU A 375 -26.20 16.30 2.70
CA GLU A 375 -26.00 15.00 3.33
C GLU A 375 -24.96 14.20 2.56
N CYS A 376 -24.18 13.43 3.31
CA CYS A 376 -23.23 12.47 2.73
C CYS A 376 -23.68 11.04 3.06
N THR A 377 -23.61 10.16 2.07
CA THR A 377 -23.97 8.74 2.20
C THR A 377 -22.76 7.87 1.81
N PRO A 378 -22.32 6.94 2.70
CA PRO A 378 -22.72 6.86 4.11
C PRO A 378 -22.32 8.14 4.88
N SER A 379 -22.91 8.38 6.06
CA SER A 379 -22.58 9.56 6.88
C SER A 379 -21.17 9.47 7.48
N GLU A 380 -20.69 8.25 7.71
CA GLU A 380 -19.35 7.98 8.20
C GLU A 380 -18.88 6.56 7.84
N ARG A 381 -17.56 6.32 7.95
CA ARG A 381 -16.93 4.99 7.88
C ARG A 381 -15.91 4.85 9.01
N THR A 382 -16.04 3.80 9.82
CA THR A 382 -15.13 3.53 10.94
C THR A 382 -14.19 2.38 10.60
N PHE A 383 -12.92 2.55 10.94
CA PHE A 383 -11.85 1.56 10.84
C PHE A 383 -11.41 1.19 12.24
N ASN A 384 -11.38 -0.11 12.55
CA ASN A 384 -10.93 -0.65 13.82
C ASN A 384 -9.58 -1.34 13.64
N GLY A 385 -8.51 -0.74 14.19
CA GLY A 385 -7.18 -1.34 14.15
C GLY A 385 -6.64 -1.51 12.72
N LEU A 386 -6.64 -0.45 11.90
CA LEU A 386 -6.29 -0.49 10.47
C LEU A 386 -4.85 -1.02 10.26
N LYS A 387 -4.70 -2.14 9.55
CA LYS A 387 -3.41 -2.81 9.27
C LYS A 387 -3.09 -2.95 7.78
N ALA A 388 -3.92 -2.38 6.91
CA ALA A 388 -3.78 -2.45 5.47
C ALA A 388 -4.19 -1.13 4.83
N PHE A 389 -3.74 -0.89 3.60
CA PHE A 389 -4.16 0.27 2.84
C PHE A 389 -5.66 0.17 2.49
N ALA A 390 -6.44 1.20 2.79
CA ALA A 390 -7.87 1.25 2.55
C ALA A 390 -8.19 2.12 1.32
N PHE A 391 -8.29 1.50 0.17
CA PHE A 391 -8.80 2.11 -1.05
C PHE A 391 -10.34 2.12 -1.10
N ASN A 392 -10.90 2.89 -2.02
CA ASN A 392 -12.33 2.89 -2.35
C ASN A 392 -13.25 3.22 -1.16
N GLN A 393 -12.82 4.17 -0.32
CA GLN A 393 -13.61 4.65 0.81
C GLN A 393 -14.54 5.77 0.36
N ASP A 394 -15.43 5.45 -0.60
CA ASP A 394 -16.22 6.41 -1.34
C ASP A 394 -17.49 6.85 -0.59
N PHE A 395 -17.90 8.09 -0.88
CA PHE A 395 -19.12 8.69 -0.37
C PHE A 395 -19.89 9.37 -1.50
N THR A 396 -21.20 9.54 -1.30
CA THR A 396 -22.05 10.28 -2.22
C THR A 396 -22.66 11.47 -1.48
N VAL A 397 -22.58 12.67 -2.07
CA VAL A 397 -23.31 13.83 -1.57
C VAL A 397 -24.68 13.91 -2.24
N SER A 398 -25.73 14.13 -1.46
CA SER A 398 -27.06 14.34 -2.00
C SER A 398 -27.18 15.71 -2.66
N ASN A 399 -28.02 15.83 -3.69
CA ASN A 399 -28.36 17.11 -4.28
C ASN A 399 -29.26 17.98 -3.37
N GLY A 400 -29.80 17.39 -2.31
CA GLY A 400 -30.62 18.09 -1.33
C GLY A 400 -29.77 18.66 -0.19
N MET A 401 -29.96 19.90 0.14
CA MET A 401 -29.38 20.55 1.31
C MET A 401 -30.25 20.25 2.52
N VAL A 402 -29.65 19.81 3.64
CA VAL A 402 -30.39 19.58 4.89
C VAL A 402 -30.48 20.88 5.70
N ALA A 403 -31.69 21.33 5.96
CA ALA A 403 -31.88 22.47 6.81
C ALA A 403 -31.64 22.15 8.30
N LYS A 404 -30.95 23.06 9.03
CA LYS A 404 -30.60 22.93 10.44
C LYS A 404 -31.59 23.72 11.30
N GLY A 405 -31.85 23.32 12.54
CA GLY A 405 -32.70 24.03 13.47
C GLY A 405 -33.25 23.13 14.58
N ASN A 406 -34.18 23.65 15.34
CA ASN A 406 -34.71 23.02 16.54
C ASN A 406 -35.85 22.01 16.29
N SER A 407 -36.37 21.91 15.06
CA SER A 407 -37.34 20.88 14.72
C SER A 407 -36.73 19.49 14.70
N PRO A 408 -37.35 18.44 15.25
CA PRO A 408 -36.88 17.07 15.11
C PRO A 408 -37.07 16.51 13.69
N GLU A 409 -37.84 17.19 12.87
CA GLU A 409 -38.19 16.77 11.52
C GLU A 409 -37.00 16.99 10.56
N LYS A 410 -36.75 16.02 9.71
CA LYS A 410 -35.79 16.16 8.61
C LYS A 410 -36.40 17.00 7.50
N VAL A 411 -35.74 18.11 7.16
CA VAL A 411 -36.15 19.00 6.06
C VAL A 411 -35.03 19.07 5.05
N MET A 412 -35.32 18.67 3.81
CA MET A 412 -34.35 18.62 2.72
C MET A 412 -34.73 19.60 1.61
N VAL A 413 -33.82 20.44 1.19
CA VAL A 413 -34.00 21.42 0.10
C VAL A 413 -33.20 20.95 -1.12
N THR A 414 -33.87 20.71 -2.23
CA THR A 414 -33.20 20.30 -3.48
C THR A 414 -33.24 21.45 -4.49
N PRO A 415 -32.10 22.09 -4.82
CA PRO A 415 -32.02 23.15 -5.80
C PRO A 415 -31.92 22.62 -7.24
N TYR A 416 -32.76 23.17 -8.11
CA TYR A 416 -32.70 22.98 -9.57
C TYR A 416 -32.33 24.32 -10.21
N LEU A 417 -31.05 24.73 -10.06
CA LEU A 417 -30.61 26.08 -10.36
C LEU A 417 -30.67 26.39 -11.87
N ALA A 418 -30.38 25.41 -12.72
CA ALA A 418 -30.47 25.57 -14.17
C ALA A 418 -31.92 25.85 -14.63
N GLU A 419 -32.88 25.21 -13.97
CA GLU A 419 -34.32 25.38 -14.25
C GLU A 419 -34.94 26.50 -13.45
N GLY A 420 -34.20 27.12 -12.54
CA GLY A 420 -34.63 28.29 -11.77
C GLY A 420 -35.69 28.03 -10.70
N TYR A 421 -35.68 26.84 -10.08
CA TYR A 421 -36.58 26.52 -8.97
C TYR A 421 -35.87 25.67 -7.89
N ILE A 422 -36.53 25.58 -6.71
CA ILE A 422 -36.12 24.62 -5.65
C ILE A 422 -37.35 23.80 -5.26
N THR A 423 -37.12 22.65 -4.61
CA THR A 423 -38.15 21.87 -3.92
C THR A 423 -37.75 21.64 -2.47
N ILE A 424 -38.68 21.47 -1.57
CA ILE A 424 -38.45 21.16 -0.15
C ILE A 424 -39.19 19.89 0.18
N ALA A 425 -38.46 18.88 0.69
CA ALA A 425 -39.02 17.62 1.18
C ALA A 425 -39.01 17.63 2.72
N MET A 426 -40.13 17.28 3.33
CA MET A 426 -40.34 17.21 4.77
C MET A 426 -41.41 16.18 5.12
N GLU A 427 -41.51 15.78 6.38
CA GLU A 427 -42.54 14.86 6.85
C GLU A 427 -43.87 15.55 7.06
N SER A 428 -43.84 16.80 7.51
CA SER A 428 -45.06 17.60 7.69
C SER A 428 -45.63 18.07 6.36
N PRO A 429 -46.96 18.02 6.18
CA PRO A 429 -47.59 18.34 4.88
C PRO A 429 -47.55 19.82 4.54
N VAL A 430 -47.49 20.69 5.53
CA VAL A 430 -47.58 22.14 5.38
C VAL A 430 -46.50 22.85 6.19
N ALA A 431 -45.89 23.87 5.60
CA ALA A 431 -44.89 24.71 6.24
C ALA A 431 -44.97 26.14 5.67
N GLU A 432 -44.50 27.09 6.42
CA GLU A 432 -44.13 28.40 5.90
C GLU A 432 -42.68 28.39 5.47
N VAL A 433 -42.39 28.91 4.28
CA VAL A 433 -41.03 29.07 3.76
C VAL A 433 -40.74 30.54 3.51
N GLU A 434 -39.71 31.07 4.16
CA GLU A 434 -39.29 32.45 4.04
C GLU A 434 -37.87 32.56 3.50
N PHE A 435 -37.67 33.41 2.50
CA PHE A 435 -36.38 33.76 1.95
C PHE A 435 -35.93 35.11 2.51
N VAL A 436 -34.83 35.10 3.26
CA VAL A 436 -34.25 36.30 3.86
C VAL A 436 -32.90 36.57 3.21
N ASP A 437 -32.62 37.80 2.79
CA ASP A 437 -31.34 38.19 2.19
C ASP A 437 -30.21 38.35 3.24
N ALA A 438 -29.00 38.65 2.78
CA ALA A 438 -27.86 38.81 3.66
C ALA A 438 -27.95 40.01 4.62
N SER A 439 -28.87 40.95 4.38
CA SER A 439 -29.12 42.10 5.25
C SER A 439 -30.18 41.79 6.34
N GLY A 440 -30.76 40.60 6.30
CA GLY A 440 -31.86 40.20 7.21
C GLY A 440 -33.25 40.62 6.73
N LYS A 441 -33.39 41.12 5.50
CA LYS A 441 -34.66 41.52 4.93
C LYS A 441 -35.38 40.34 4.31
N SER A 442 -36.66 40.13 4.67
CA SER A 442 -37.53 39.16 4.02
C SER A 442 -37.82 39.58 2.58
N ILE A 443 -37.47 38.69 1.65
CA ILE A 443 -37.63 38.90 0.20
C ILE A 443 -38.88 38.20 -0.32
N ARG A 444 -39.22 37.05 0.24
CA ARG A 444 -40.37 36.25 -0.16
C ARG A 444 -40.79 35.31 0.96
N THR A 445 -42.09 35.26 1.23
CA THR A 445 -42.72 34.30 2.13
C THR A 445 -43.73 33.46 1.36
N ILE A 446 -43.76 32.18 1.59
CA ILE A 446 -44.67 31.22 1.01
C ILE A 446 -45.41 30.56 2.18
N PRO A 447 -46.59 31.01 2.52
CA PRO A 447 -47.41 30.35 3.53
C PRO A 447 -47.95 29.04 2.98
N GLU A 448 -48.18 28.06 3.82
CA GLU A 448 -48.81 26.78 3.46
C GLU A 448 -48.10 26.04 2.32
N TYR A 449 -46.75 25.98 2.37
CA TYR A 449 -45.98 25.26 1.38
C TYR A 449 -46.31 23.76 1.39
N LYS A 450 -46.61 23.22 0.21
CA LYS A 450 -46.90 21.79 0.03
C LYS A 450 -45.61 21.02 -0.21
N ASN A 451 -45.38 19.96 0.56
CA ASN A 451 -44.20 19.10 0.44
C ASN A 451 -43.92 18.69 -1.02
N GLY A 452 -42.70 18.91 -1.47
CA GLY A 452 -42.26 18.61 -2.84
C GLY A 452 -42.73 19.60 -3.91
N ALA A 453 -43.52 20.65 -3.61
CA ALA A 453 -43.93 21.64 -4.58
C ALA A 453 -42.72 22.46 -5.08
N ARG A 454 -42.75 22.91 -6.34
CA ARG A 454 -41.72 23.77 -6.92
C ARG A 454 -41.84 25.20 -6.42
N ILE A 455 -40.75 25.76 -5.91
CA ILE A 455 -40.62 27.18 -5.62
C ILE A 455 -39.75 27.80 -6.71
N THR A 456 -40.37 28.60 -7.59
CA THR A 456 -39.67 29.32 -8.65
C THR A 456 -38.79 30.42 -8.05
N ILE A 457 -37.50 30.39 -8.30
CA ILE A 457 -36.51 31.37 -7.84
C ILE A 457 -35.88 32.19 -8.97
N SER A 458 -36.20 31.88 -10.23
CA SER A 458 -35.63 32.54 -11.42
C SER A 458 -35.91 34.06 -11.47
N LYS A 459 -36.94 34.54 -10.80
CA LYS A 459 -37.31 35.97 -10.69
C LYS A 459 -36.77 36.65 -9.43
N MET A 460 -36.04 35.94 -8.57
CA MET A 460 -35.44 36.49 -7.36
C MET A 460 -34.06 37.09 -7.67
N PRO A 461 -33.60 38.12 -6.94
CA PRO A 461 -32.24 38.64 -7.06
C PRO A 461 -31.19 37.50 -6.87
N ARG A 462 -30.13 37.49 -7.67
CA ARG A 462 -29.05 36.51 -7.54
C ARG A 462 -28.08 36.88 -6.40
N THR A 463 -28.36 36.37 -5.21
CA THR A 463 -27.61 36.65 -4.00
C THR A 463 -27.66 35.47 -3.03
N ASN A 464 -27.05 35.62 -1.86
CA ASN A 464 -27.15 34.65 -0.77
C ASN A 464 -28.45 34.88 -0.01
N TYR A 465 -29.15 33.79 0.26
CA TYR A 465 -30.38 33.79 1.09
C TYR A 465 -30.21 32.87 2.30
N THR A 466 -30.91 33.16 3.37
CA THR A 466 -31.26 32.21 4.40
C THR A 466 -32.73 31.79 4.21
N LEU A 467 -32.95 30.52 3.99
CA LEU A 467 -34.31 29.95 3.97
C LEU A 467 -34.67 29.57 5.39
N TYR A 468 -35.79 30.12 5.88
CA TYR A 468 -36.45 29.65 7.11
C TYR A 468 -37.63 28.81 6.72
N ILE A 469 -37.71 27.61 7.32
CA ILE A 469 -38.76 26.62 7.04
C ILE A 469 -39.42 26.31 8.38
N ARG A 470 -40.66 26.81 8.56
CA ARG A 470 -41.41 26.66 9.79
C ARG A 470 -42.44 25.59 9.64
N THR A 471 -42.41 24.58 10.50
CA THR A 471 -43.35 23.48 10.57
C THR A 471 -44.05 23.49 11.91
N ALA A 472 -45.13 22.70 12.07
CA ALA A 472 -45.77 22.49 13.36
C ALA A 472 -44.83 21.92 14.44
N LYS A 473 -43.71 21.31 14.05
CA LYS A 473 -42.72 20.70 14.95
C LYS A 473 -41.52 21.59 15.25
N GLY A 474 -41.46 22.80 14.71
CA GLY A 474 -40.38 23.76 14.92
C GLY A 474 -39.84 24.39 13.64
N GLU A 475 -38.76 25.14 13.76
CA GLU A 475 -38.13 25.87 12.65
C GLU A 475 -36.82 25.21 12.23
N LYS A 476 -36.56 25.23 10.94
CA LYS A 476 -35.27 24.92 10.30
C LYS A 476 -34.79 26.09 9.48
N SER A 477 -33.49 26.23 9.34
CA SER A 477 -32.92 27.23 8.45
C SER A 477 -31.78 26.64 7.59
N LEU A 478 -31.57 27.26 6.44
CA LEU A 478 -30.55 26.88 5.47
C LEU A 478 -30.01 28.09 4.75
N LYS A 479 -28.70 28.21 4.67
CA LYS A 479 -28.03 29.17 3.77
C LYS A 479 -28.12 28.68 2.34
N PHE A 480 -28.63 29.48 1.46
CA PHE A 480 -28.86 29.17 0.06
C PHE A 480 -28.18 30.22 -0.84
N ASN A 481 -27.30 29.79 -1.75
CA ASN A 481 -26.61 30.67 -2.67
C ASN A 481 -27.27 30.61 -4.06
N TRP A 482 -27.88 31.74 -4.48
CA TRP A 482 -28.51 31.90 -5.79
C TRP A 482 -27.63 32.71 -6.77
N LYS A 483 -26.30 32.53 -6.75
CA LYS A 483 -25.39 33.30 -7.63
C LYS A 483 -24.97 32.55 -8.89
N GLN A 484 -25.21 31.29 -8.96
CA GLN A 484 -24.81 30.46 -10.11
C GLN A 484 -25.82 30.43 -11.22
#